data_fb7f039f4a4ec99379272c2b3f3887d0
#
_entry.id   fb7f039f4a4ec99379272c2b3f3887d0
#
_cell.length_a   1.000
_cell.length_b   1.000
_cell.length_c   1.000
_cell.angle_alpha   90.00
_cell.angle_beta   90.00
_cell.angle_gamma   90.00
#
_symmetry.space_group_name_H-M   'P 1'
#
loop_
_entity.id
_entity.type
_entity.pdbx_description
1 polymer ?
#
loop_
_entity_poly.entity_id
_entity_poly.type
_entity_poly.pdbx_seq_one_letter_code
_entity_poly.pdbx_strand_id
1 'polypeptide(L)'
;MHSQLKTNTPLKIINPVNSKVIRTKIYKMAKYPKIFNIVISKKIASILELDVNNPYVEVIEIKKNKIFIAKKAVTFDEEKKVAENAPVDEIAIDDLFKGELDIEKEISKEVNFILVINDFYFKDSANNVKAELVEKTKMNNISIEKINNKKYRLFVGPFKNFNALKTTYISLNNLGFEIPNIYRD
;
A
#
# COMPACT_ATOMS: atom_id res chain seq x y z
N MET A 1 4.02 8.69 -12.38
CA MET A 1 5.35 8.04 -12.25
C MET A 1 5.37 7.26 -10.95
N HIS A 2 6.11 6.15 -10.86
CA HIS A 2 6.19 5.33 -9.64
C HIS A 2 7.64 4.92 -9.36
N SER A 3 7.99 4.73 -8.08
CA SER A 3 9.37 4.41 -7.68
C SER A 3 9.76 2.96 -7.93
N GLN A 4 8.80 2.03 -7.86
CA GLN A 4 9.05 0.59 -7.92
C GLN A 4 8.37 -0.11 -9.10
N LEU A 5 7.16 0.33 -9.50
CA LEU A 5 6.40 -0.30 -10.56
C LEU A 5 6.96 0.05 -11.94
N LYS A 6 6.98 -0.94 -12.83
CA LYS A 6 7.48 -0.80 -14.20
C LYS A 6 6.58 0.10 -15.05
N THR A 7 7.17 0.70 -16.09
CA THR A 7 6.43 1.45 -17.12
C THR A 7 5.35 0.57 -17.76
N ASN A 8 4.21 1.17 -18.10
CA ASN A 8 3.02 0.51 -18.66
C ASN A 8 2.28 -0.45 -17.70
N THR A 9 2.69 -0.57 -16.43
CA THR A 9 1.92 -1.32 -15.44
C THR A 9 0.56 -0.66 -15.24
N PRO A 10 -0.56 -1.36 -15.48
CA PRO A 10 -1.89 -0.83 -15.21
C PRO A 10 -2.15 -0.78 -13.71
N LEU A 11 -2.76 0.30 -13.26
CA LEU A 11 -3.06 0.50 -11.83
C LEU A 11 -4.38 1.23 -11.63
N LYS A 12 -4.93 1.03 -10.45
CA LYS A 12 -6.08 1.73 -9.88
C LYS A 12 -5.55 2.66 -8.79
N ILE A 13 -5.90 3.93 -8.87
CA ILE A 13 -5.58 4.94 -7.84
C ILE A 13 -6.88 5.32 -7.18
N ILE A 14 -6.91 5.28 -5.85
CA ILE A 14 -8.10 5.55 -5.05
C ILE A 14 -7.78 6.68 -4.08
N ASN A 15 -8.67 7.65 -3.97
CA ASN A 15 -8.66 8.58 -2.85
C ASN A 15 -9.53 7.98 -1.73
N PRO A 16 -8.95 7.56 -0.59
CA PRO A 16 -9.70 6.88 0.47
C PRO A 16 -10.67 7.81 1.21
N VAL A 17 -10.51 9.12 1.10
CA VAL A 17 -11.39 10.10 1.77
C VAL A 17 -12.75 10.18 1.11
N ASN A 18 -12.80 10.15 -0.23
CA ASN A 18 -14.03 10.31 -1.01
C ASN A 18 -14.36 9.13 -1.92
N SER A 19 -13.59 8.05 -1.82
CA SER A 19 -13.71 6.81 -2.63
C SER A 19 -13.63 7.03 -4.14
N LYS A 20 -13.15 8.18 -4.61
CA LYS A 20 -12.95 8.43 -6.05
C LYS A 20 -11.81 7.60 -6.59
N VAL A 21 -12.03 7.05 -7.78
CA VAL A 21 -11.14 6.07 -8.39
C VAL A 21 -10.78 6.48 -9.81
N ILE A 22 -9.52 6.31 -10.17
CA ILE A 22 -9.06 6.41 -11.55
C ILE A 22 -8.22 5.19 -11.94
N ARG A 23 -8.46 4.65 -13.14
CA ARG A 23 -7.61 3.61 -13.73
C ARG A 23 -6.65 4.26 -14.72
N THR A 24 -5.36 3.94 -14.60
CA THR A 24 -4.32 4.52 -15.44
C THR A 24 -3.16 3.53 -15.59
N LYS A 25 -2.09 3.95 -16.29
CA LYS A 25 -0.85 3.17 -16.42
C LYS A 25 0.33 3.99 -15.95
N ILE A 26 1.39 3.31 -15.47
CA ILE A 26 2.65 3.96 -15.15
C ILE A 26 3.28 4.50 -16.43
N TYR A 27 3.48 5.81 -16.51
CA TYR A 27 4.14 6.43 -17.66
C TYR A 27 5.65 6.26 -17.61
N LYS A 28 6.27 6.44 -16.43
CA LYS A 28 7.72 6.39 -16.25
C LYS A 28 8.08 5.96 -14.84
N MET A 29 9.15 5.18 -14.70
CA MET A 29 9.83 5.00 -13.42
C MET A 29 10.64 6.26 -13.10
N ALA A 30 10.66 6.67 -11.82
CA ALA A 30 11.45 7.79 -11.36
C ALA A 30 11.91 7.56 -9.94
N LYS A 31 13.16 7.96 -9.64
CA LYS A 31 13.69 7.98 -8.28
C LYS A 31 13.35 9.32 -7.66
N TYR A 32 12.78 9.30 -6.47
CA TYR A 32 12.48 10.47 -5.65
C TYR A 32 12.56 10.07 -4.17
N PRO A 33 12.53 11.02 -3.23
CA PRO A 33 12.61 10.71 -1.80
C PRO A 33 11.62 9.62 -1.40
N LYS A 34 12.05 8.68 -0.55
CA LYS A 34 11.27 7.48 -0.19
C LYS A 34 9.94 7.79 0.53
N ILE A 35 9.76 9.01 1.00
CA ILE A 35 8.48 9.48 1.53
C ILE A 35 7.36 9.48 0.48
N PHE A 36 7.72 9.54 -0.80
CA PHE A 36 6.77 9.50 -1.91
C PHE A 36 6.88 8.18 -2.66
N ASN A 37 5.76 7.51 -2.90
CA ASN A 37 5.71 6.27 -3.66
C ASN A 37 5.23 6.48 -5.10
N ILE A 38 4.44 7.53 -5.32
CA ILE A 38 3.87 7.86 -6.62
C ILE A 38 3.88 9.37 -6.88
N VAL A 39 4.09 9.74 -8.13
CA VAL A 39 3.89 11.11 -8.61
C VAL A 39 2.79 11.09 -9.65
N ILE A 40 1.73 11.83 -9.40
CA ILE A 40 0.55 11.95 -10.26
C ILE A 40 0.50 13.33 -10.91
N SER A 41 -0.23 13.45 -12.03
CA SER A 41 -0.45 14.74 -12.68
C SER A 41 -1.50 15.58 -11.95
N LYS A 42 -1.47 16.91 -12.13
CA LYS A 42 -2.49 17.80 -11.61
C LYS A 42 -3.91 17.38 -12.04
N LYS A 43 -4.08 16.91 -13.29
CA LYS A 43 -5.36 16.42 -13.80
C LYS A 43 -5.88 15.23 -13.00
N ILE A 44 -5.01 14.26 -12.67
CA ILE A 44 -5.39 13.10 -11.86
C ILE A 44 -5.74 13.55 -10.44
N ALA A 45 -4.96 14.45 -9.84
CA ALA A 45 -5.25 15.02 -8.53
C ALA A 45 -6.62 15.72 -8.48
N SER A 46 -6.96 16.52 -9.51
CA SER A 46 -8.26 17.17 -9.61
C SER A 46 -9.42 16.17 -9.77
N ILE A 47 -9.26 15.11 -10.59
CA ILE A 47 -10.29 14.08 -10.77
C ILE A 47 -10.56 13.34 -9.46
N LEU A 48 -9.50 13.06 -8.70
CA LEU A 48 -9.59 12.40 -7.40
C LEU A 48 -9.99 13.36 -6.26
N GLU A 49 -10.10 14.68 -6.55
CA GLU A 49 -10.33 15.72 -5.53
C GLU A 49 -9.40 15.59 -4.32
N LEU A 50 -8.11 15.45 -4.61
CA LEU A 50 -7.12 15.31 -3.55
C LEU A 50 -6.87 16.64 -2.83
N ASP A 51 -6.86 16.59 -1.51
CA ASP A 51 -6.38 17.70 -0.70
C ASP A 51 -4.86 17.86 -0.89
N VAL A 52 -4.43 19.06 -1.26
CA VAL A 52 -3.02 19.40 -1.43
C VAL A 52 -2.24 19.29 -0.10
N ASN A 53 -2.91 19.52 1.03
CA ASN A 53 -2.30 19.45 2.35
C ASN A 53 -2.19 18.00 2.87
N ASN A 54 -3.04 17.10 2.37
CA ASN A 54 -3.03 15.69 2.73
C ASN A 54 -3.14 14.80 1.46
N PRO A 55 -2.13 14.78 0.59
CA PRO A 55 -2.18 14.13 -0.72
C PRO A 55 -1.95 12.61 -0.63
N TYR A 56 -2.76 11.91 0.13
CA TYR A 56 -2.68 10.46 0.26
C TYR A 56 -3.57 9.78 -0.79
N VAL A 57 -3.03 8.74 -1.43
CA VAL A 57 -3.76 7.87 -2.35
C VAL A 57 -3.38 6.41 -2.14
N GLU A 58 -4.33 5.53 -2.32
CA GLU A 58 -4.08 4.10 -2.42
C GLU A 58 -3.80 3.71 -3.87
N VAL A 59 -2.78 2.89 -4.08
CA VAL A 59 -2.36 2.44 -5.41
C VAL A 59 -2.41 0.93 -5.48
N ILE A 60 -3.27 0.40 -6.34
CA ILE A 60 -3.45 -1.03 -6.55
C ILE A 60 -3.00 -1.38 -7.97
N GLU A 61 -2.04 -2.30 -8.08
CA GLU A 61 -1.64 -2.86 -9.36
C GLU A 61 -2.73 -3.78 -9.90
N ILE A 62 -3.18 -3.53 -11.13
CA ILE A 62 -4.11 -4.41 -11.82
C ILE A 62 -3.29 -5.50 -12.50
N LYS A 63 -3.16 -6.64 -11.85
CA LYS A 63 -2.53 -7.82 -12.45
C LYS A 63 -3.46 -8.38 -13.54
N LYS A 64 -2.95 -8.50 -14.75
CA LYS A 64 -3.62 -9.32 -15.77
C LYS A 64 -3.51 -10.76 -15.32
N ASN A 65 -4.61 -11.36 -14.95
CA ASN A 65 -4.65 -12.81 -14.85
C ASN A 65 -4.26 -13.34 -16.23
N LYS A 66 -3.13 -14.02 -16.32
CA LYS A 66 -2.86 -14.91 -17.44
C LYS A 66 -3.83 -16.06 -17.23
N ILE A 67 -5.00 -15.97 -17.84
CA ILE A 67 -5.90 -17.11 -17.94
C ILE A 67 -5.05 -18.19 -18.61
N PHE A 68 -4.77 -19.23 -17.86
CA PHE A 68 -4.16 -20.42 -18.40
C PHE A 68 -5.22 -21.03 -19.30
N ILE A 69 -5.17 -20.71 -20.60
CA ILE A 69 -5.96 -21.42 -21.59
C ILE A 69 -5.27 -22.77 -21.71
N ALA A 70 -5.77 -23.75 -20.97
CA ALA A 70 -5.39 -25.13 -21.20
C ALA A 70 -5.61 -25.42 -22.68
N LYS A 71 -4.54 -25.65 -23.43
CA LYS A 71 -4.68 -26.17 -24.78
C LYS A 71 -5.50 -27.45 -24.64
N LYS A 72 -6.59 -27.58 -25.42
CA LYS A 72 -7.34 -28.84 -25.48
C LYS A 72 -6.33 -29.96 -25.64
N ALA A 73 -6.27 -30.84 -24.67
CA ALA A 73 -5.51 -32.05 -24.80
C ALA A 73 -6.08 -32.79 -25.99
N VAL A 74 -5.23 -33.32 -26.83
CA VAL A 74 -5.66 -34.25 -27.89
C VAL A 74 -6.02 -35.54 -27.16
N THR A 75 -7.28 -35.71 -26.85
CA THR A 75 -7.80 -36.94 -26.25
C THR A 75 -7.85 -38.02 -27.31
N PHE A 76 -7.34 -39.19 -27.01
CA PHE A 76 -7.46 -40.36 -27.86
C PHE A 76 -8.92 -40.81 -27.93
N ASP A 77 -9.33 -41.43 -29.05
CA ASP A 77 -10.74 -41.77 -29.33
C ASP A 77 -11.39 -42.72 -28.30
N GLU A 78 -10.58 -43.46 -27.56
CA GLU A 78 -11.01 -44.31 -26.45
C GLU A 78 -11.42 -43.47 -25.20
N GLU A 79 -10.77 -42.33 -24.93
CA GLU A 79 -11.11 -41.43 -23.84
C GLU A 79 -12.37 -40.60 -24.13
N LYS A 80 -12.64 -40.33 -25.41
CA LYS A 80 -13.88 -39.62 -25.82
C LYS A 80 -15.13 -40.42 -25.47
N LYS A 81 -15.10 -41.75 -25.65
CA LYS A 81 -16.23 -42.63 -25.34
C LYS A 81 -16.57 -42.72 -23.88
N VAL A 82 -15.56 -42.53 -23.00
CA VAL A 82 -15.78 -42.49 -21.57
C VAL A 82 -16.34 -41.14 -21.11
N ALA A 83 -15.92 -40.04 -21.74
CA ALA A 83 -16.38 -38.71 -21.43
C ALA A 83 -17.85 -38.46 -21.84
N GLU A 84 -18.32 -39.11 -22.89
CA GLU A 84 -19.72 -38.99 -23.35
C GLU A 84 -20.75 -39.69 -22.42
N ASN A 85 -20.31 -40.60 -21.56
CA ASN A 85 -21.15 -41.35 -20.64
C ASN A 85 -21.10 -40.85 -19.18
N ALA A 86 -20.32 -39.82 -18.90
CA ALA A 86 -20.29 -39.22 -17.56
C ALA A 86 -21.29 -38.05 -17.51
N PRO A 87 -22.25 -38.02 -16.57
CA PRO A 87 -23.11 -36.87 -16.38
C PRO A 87 -22.24 -35.73 -15.86
N VAL A 88 -21.84 -34.81 -16.70
CA VAL A 88 -21.18 -33.57 -16.34
C VAL A 88 -22.27 -32.52 -16.23
N ASP A 89 -22.67 -32.18 -15.00
CA ASP A 89 -23.44 -30.97 -14.79
C ASP A 89 -22.55 -29.80 -15.20
N GLU A 90 -23.00 -29.05 -16.21
CA GLU A 90 -22.34 -27.82 -16.62
C GLU A 90 -22.38 -26.81 -15.46
N ILE A 91 -21.30 -26.73 -14.74
CA ILE A 91 -21.10 -25.61 -13.80
C ILE A 91 -20.74 -24.40 -14.65
N ALA A 92 -21.69 -23.52 -14.83
CA ALA A 92 -21.50 -22.25 -15.50
C ALA A 92 -20.44 -21.44 -14.72
N ILE A 93 -19.27 -21.26 -15.34
CA ILE A 93 -18.13 -20.51 -14.79
C ILE A 93 -18.42 -18.99 -14.67
N ASP A 94 -19.58 -18.54 -15.10
CA ASP A 94 -19.98 -17.13 -15.08
C ASP A 94 -20.26 -16.55 -13.67
N ASP A 95 -20.48 -17.38 -12.66
CA ASP A 95 -20.78 -16.90 -11.30
C ASP A 95 -19.55 -16.58 -10.45
N LEU A 96 -18.34 -16.94 -10.90
CA LEU A 96 -17.11 -16.64 -10.15
C LEU A 96 -16.59 -15.21 -10.36
N PHE A 97 -17.13 -14.46 -11.30
CA PHE A 97 -16.73 -13.08 -11.59
C PHE A 97 -17.69 -12.00 -11.08
N LYS A 98 -18.79 -12.40 -10.47
CA LYS A 98 -19.73 -11.49 -9.79
C LYS A 98 -19.40 -11.25 -8.31
N GLY A 99 -18.22 -11.62 -7.86
CA GLY A 99 -17.65 -11.06 -6.68
C GLY A 99 -17.32 -9.59 -6.94
N GLU A 100 -18.30 -8.74 -7.06
CA GLU A 100 -18.19 -7.34 -6.68
C GLU A 100 -17.66 -7.38 -5.25
N LEU A 101 -16.40 -6.98 -5.12
CA LEU A 101 -15.88 -6.63 -3.81
C LEU A 101 -16.81 -5.54 -3.31
N ASP A 102 -17.79 -5.92 -2.50
CA ASP A 102 -18.51 -5.03 -1.62
C ASP A 102 -17.45 -4.39 -0.72
N ILE A 103 -16.85 -3.33 -1.23
CA ILE A 103 -16.14 -2.37 -0.40
C ILE A 103 -17.25 -1.54 0.23
N GLU A 104 -18.04 -2.18 1.12
CA GLU A 104 -18.90 -1.45 2.01
C GLU A 104 -17.99 -0.58 2.89
N LYS A 105 -18.07 0.72 2.62
CA LYS A 105 -18.07 1.81 3.57
C LYS A 105 -17.42 1.52 4.93
N GLU A 106 -16.12 1.45 5.00
CA GLU A 106 -15.45 2.00 6.16
C GLU A 106 -15.25 3.50 5.91
N ILE A 107 -16.33 4.23 6.15
CA ILE A 107 -16.37 5.68 6.05
C ILE A 107 -15.60 6.24 7.23
N SER A 108 -14.57 7.02 6.90
CA SER A 108 -13.92 8.04 7.75
C SER A 108 -13.41 7.58 9.13
N LYS A 109 -12.53 6.60 9.18
CA LYS A 109 -11.51 6.63 10.23
C LYS A 109 -10.55 7.76 9.86
N GLU A 110 -10.36 8.72 10.79
CA GLU A 110 -9.31 9.73 10.64
C GLU A 110 -8.02 9.00 10.28
N VAL A 111 -7.48 9.29 9.10
CA VAL A 111 -6.26 8.64 8.65
C VAL A 111 -5.11 9.20 9.44
N ASN A 112 -4.62 8.44 10.39
CA ASN A 112 -3.43 8.76 11.15
C ASN A 112 -2.22 8.06 10.51
N PHE A 113 -1.09 8.74 10.50
CA PHE A 113 0.16 8.20 10.03
C PHE A 113 1.15 8.11 11.17
N ILE A 114 1.92 7.05 11.23
CA ILE A 114 3.07 6.92 12.12
C ILE A 114 4.35 6.76 11.31
N LEU A 115 5.42 7.33 11.82
CA LEU A 115 6.74 7.27 11.24
C LEU A 115 7.59 6.30 12.08
N VAL A 116 7.72 5.06 11.64
CA VAL A 116 8.47 4.03 12.36
C VAL A 116 9.96 4.22 12.13
N ILE A 117 10.70 4.47 13.20
CA ILE A 117 12.16 4.65 13.18
C ILE A 117 12.83 3.28 13.05
N ASN A 118 12.54 2.39 14.01
CA ASN A 118 13.08 1.03 14.01
C ASN A 118 12.31 0.11 14.96
N ASP A 119 12.46 -1.20 14.75
CA ASP A 119 11.99 -2.24 15.67
C ASP A 119 13.19 -2.82 16.44
N PHE A 120 13.12 -2.83 17.76
CA PHE A 120 14.18 -3.28 18.67
C PHE A 120 13.78 -4.55 19.38
N TYR A 121 14.76 -5.43 19.66
CA TYR A 121 14.54 -6.63 20.49
C TYR A 121 14.55 -6.33 21.98
N PHE A 122 15.27 -5.27 22.41
CA PHE A 122 15.40 -4.87 23.82
C PHE A 122 14.76 -3.51 24.04
N LYS A 123 13.97 -3.39 25.11
CA LYS A 123 13.29 -2.14 25.49
C LYS A 123 14.30 -1.03 25.80
N ASP A 124 15.42 -1.39 26.43
CA ASP A 124 16.45 -0.42 26.81
C ASP A 124 17.13 0.19 25.58
N SER A 125 17.37 -0.60 24.54
CA SER A 125 17.88 -0.08 23.26
C SER A 125 16.91 0.90 22.62
N ALA A 126 15.62 0.61 22.65
CA ALA A 126 14.60 1.53 22.16
C ALA A 126 14.53 2.82 22.99
N ASN A 127 14.65 2.71 24.33
CA ASN A 127 14.67 3.87 25.22
C ASN A 127 15.90 4.76 24.99
N ASN A 128 17.08 4.19 24.80
CA ASN A 128 18.31 4.93 24.51
C ASN A 128 18.18 5.74 23.21
N VAL A 129 17.71 5.11 22.14
CA VAL A 129 17.49 5.82 20.87
C VAL A 129 16.38 6.87 20.99
N LYS A 130 15.31 6.59 21.75
CA LYS A 130 14.28 7.59 22.04
C LYS A 130 14.86 8.81 22.76
N ALA A 131 15.70 8.61 23.78
CA ALA A 131 16.34 9.71 24.52
C ALA A 131 17.22 10.56 23.61
N GLU A 132 18.04 9.92 22.77
CA GLU A 132 18.87 10.59 21.75
C GLU A 132 18.03 11.42 20.76
N LEU A 133 16.91 10.85 20.29
CA LEU A 133 15.99 11.55 19.39
C LEU A 133 15.36 12.77 20.07
N VAL A 134 14.87 12.65 21.30
CA VAL A 134 14.27 13.75 22.05
C VAL A 134 15.29 14.87 22.25
N GLU A 135 16.54 14.53 22.61
CA GLU A 135 17.61 15.50 22.81
C GLU A 135 17.94 16.27 21.52
N LYS A 136 18.10 15.55 20.41
CA LYS A 136 18.48 16.15 19.11
C LYS A 136 17.35 16.90 18.41
N THR A 137 16.10 16.46 18.57
CA THR A 137 14.96 17.00 17.81
C THR A 137 14.01 17.85 18.62
N LYS A 138 14.03 17.73 19.95
CA LYS A 138 13.05 18.32 20.89
C LYS A 138 11.59 17.90 20.58
N MET A 139 11.40 16.77 19.90
CA MET A 139 10.08 16.23 19.57
C MET A 139 9.49 15.51 20.79
N ASN A 140 8.22 15.78 21.10
CA ASN A 140 7.52 15.20 22.25
C ASN A 140 6.64 13.99 21.87
N ASN A 141 6.40 13.78 20.58
CA ASN A 141 5.50 12.74 20.07
C ASN A 141 6.22 11.44 19.67
N ILE A 142 7.30 11.10 20.38
CA ILE A 142 8.07 9.87 20.18
C ILE A 142 7.58 8.82 21.16
N SER A 143 7.13 7.67 20.64
CA SER A 143 6.54 6.59 21.43
C SER A 143 7.20 5.26 21.16
N ILE A 144 7.12 4.36 22.15
CA ILE A 144 7.57 2.97 22.04
C ILE A 144 6.37 2.08 22.31
N GLU A 145 6.07 1.20 21.36
CA GLU A 145 5.01 0.20 21.47
C GLU A 145 5.59 -1.21 21.46
N LYS A 146 5.03 -2.11 22.27
CA LYS A 146 5.38 -3.53 22.24
C LYS A 146 4.54 -4.23 21.19
N ILE A 147 5.12 -4.59 20.05
CA ILE A 147 4.42 -5.29 18.96
C ILE A 147 4.13 -6.74 19.33
N ASN A 148 5.12 -7.40 19.97
CA ASN A 148 5.02 -8.78 20.42
C ASN A 148 5.99 -9.03 21.59
N ASN A 149 6.06 -10.27 22.08
CA ASN A 149 6.90 -10.61 23.23
C ASN A 149 8.41 -10.36 23.01
N LYS A 150 8.86 -10.10 21.80
CA LYS A 150 10.27 -9.98 21.44
C LYS A 150 10.62 -8.69 20.69
N LYS A 151 9.64 -7.81 20.40
CA LYS A 151 9.89 -6.60 19.60
C LYS A 151 9.22 -5.37 20.16
N TYR A 152 9.98 -4.30 20.20
CA TYR A 152 9.59 -2.95 20.62
C TYR A 152 9.74 -2.02 19.43
N ARG A 153 8.66 -1.39 19.00
CA ARG A 153 8.63 -0.42 17.90
C ARG A 153 8.82 0.98 18.43
N LEU A 154 9.83 1.67 17.93
CA LEU A 154 10.04 3.09 18.15
C LEU A 154 9.46 3.86 16.98
N PHE A 155 8.52 4.76 17.23
CA PHE A 155 7.87 5.56 16.19
C PHE A 155 7.61 7.00 16.65
N VAL A 156 7.37 7.87 15.67
CA VAL A 156 6.94 9.25 15.86
C VAL A 156 5.54 9.42 15.31
N GLY A 157 4.66 10.04 16.06
CA GLY A 157 3.25 10.22 15.68
C GLY A 157 2.29 9.97 16.85
N PRO A 158 0.98 9.87 16.56
CA PRO A 158 0.35 9.90 15.23
C PRO A 158 0.35 11.31 14.60
N PHE A 159 0.38 11.32 13.26
CA PHE A 159 0.26 12.54 12.47
C PHE A 159 -1.10 12.55 11.76
N LYS A 160 -1.90 13.57 12.00
CA LYS A 160 -3.16 13.82 11.28
C LYS A 160 -2.94 14.51 9.93
N ASN A 161 -1.77 15.10 9.72
CA ASN A 161 -1.44 15.91 8.55
C ASN A 161 -0.14 15.42 7.91
N PHE A 162 -0.19 15.18 6.59
CA PHE A 162 0.97 14.75 5.82
C PHE A 162 2.12 15.76 5.84
N ASN A 163 1.85 17.07 5.90
CA ASN A 163 2.91 18.07 5.96
C ASN A 163 3.72 17.98 7.25
N ALA A 164 3.09 17.72 8.39
CA ALA A 164 3.78 17.50 9.66
C ALA A 164 4.66 16.24 9.60
N LEU A 165 4.12 15.14 9.07
CA LEU A 165 4.88 13.91 8.84
C LEU A 165 6.08 14.15 7.92
N LYS A 166 5.91 14.86 6.79
CA LYS A 166 6.97 15.20 5.85
C LYS A 166 8.08 16.02 6.51
N THR A 167 7.72 17.04 7.29
CA THR A 167 8.69 17.87 8.00
C THR A 167 9.50 17.04 8.99
N THR A 168 8.85 16.19 9.76
CA THR A 168 9.50 15.27 10.71
C THR A 168 10.43 14.30 9.99
N TYR A 169 9.99 13.71 8.88
CA TYR A 169 10.79 12.81 8.05
C TYR A 169 12.08 13.48 7.57
N ILE A 170 11.98 14.71 7.04
CA ILE A 170 13.15 15.47 6.57
C ILE A 170 14.10 15.76 7.73
N SER A 171 13.58 16.16 8.88
CA SER A 171 14.39 16.45 10.08
C SER A 171 15.16 15.21 10.55
N LEU A 172 14.51 14.04 10.60
CA LEU A 172 15.15 12.79 11.00
C LEU A 172 16.21 12.33 9.99
N ASN A 173 15.93 12.47 8.68
CA ASN A 173 16.88 12.14 7.64
C ASN A 173 18.14 13.01 7.69
N ASN A 174 18.00 14.31 8.01
CA ASN A 174 19.11 15.23 8.17
C ASN A 174 19.98 14.91 9.39
N LEU A 175 19.41 14.26 10.41
CA LEU A 175 20.13 13.80 11.59
C LEU A 175 20.82 12.44 11.39
N GLY A 176 20.74 11.85 10.19
CA GLY A 176 21.38 10.59 9.84
C GLY A 176 20.63 9.35 10.31
N PHE A 177 19.38 9.49 10.77
CA PHE A 177 18.55 8.33 11.00
C PHE A 177 18.17 7.68 9.67
N GLU A 178 18.42 6.37 9.56
CA GLU A 178 18.03 5.60 8.38
C GLU A 178 16.52 5.72 8.16
N ILE A 179 16.15 5.72 6.92
CA ILE A 179 14.85 6.10 6.39
C ILE A 179 13.71 5.41 7.14
N PRO A 180 12.96 6.14 7.95
CA PRO A 180 11.84 5.58 8.69
C PRO A 180 10.74 5.14 7.74
N ASN A 181 10.11 4.01 8.06
CA ASN A 181 8.95 3.52 7.33
C ASN A 181 7.68 4.26 7.77
N ILE A 182 6.82 4.58 6.81
CA ILE A 182 5.54 5.21 7.07
C ILE A 182 4.47 4.12 7.11
N TYR A 183 3.70 4.09 8.20
CA TYR A 183 2.54 3.21 8.35
C TYR A 183 1.30 4.07 8.57
N ARG A 184 0.19 3.54 8.09
CA ARG A 184 -1.15 4.05 8.39
C ARG A 184 -1.66 3.32 9.63
N ASP A 185 -2.12 4.09 10.62
CA ASP A 185 -2.81 3.58 11.81
C ASP A 185 -4.33 3.60 11.60
#